data_a33ec50f5a8ff962f4a9f6edb4d3eedb
#
_entry.id   a33ec50f5a8ff962f4a9f6edb4d3eedb
#
_cell.length_a   1.000
_cell.length_b   1.000
_cell.length_c   1.000
_cell.angle_alpha   90.00
_cell.angle_beta   90.00
_cell.angle_gamma   90.00
#
_symmetry.space_group_name_H-M   'P 1'
#
loop_
_entity.id
_entity.type
_entity.pdbx_description
1 polymer ?
#
loop_
_entity_poly.entity_id
_entity_poly.type
_entity_poly.pdbx_seq_one_letter_code
_entity_poly.pdbx_strand_id
1 'polypeptide(L)'
;MYKIFKYSKFLLFLFFLHCGWSSTTDLDNSTSHLKTIIFGAGCFWSVEKKFQETYGVVDVQSGYADGKNIKPTYKEIIKRENKFNPNNYAEVVKVTYNSNKTSL
;
A
#
# COMPACT_ATOMS: atom_id res chain seq x y z
N MET A 1 -4.38 11.32 -7.36
CA MET A 1 -5.09 10.23 -6.68
C MET A 1 -4.60 8.90 -7.17
N TYR A 2 -4.41 8.00 -6.29
CA TYR A 2 -3.96 6.64 -6.61
C TYR A 2 -5.07 5.62 -6.33
N LYS A 3 -4.98 4.49 -6.99
CA LYS A 3 -5.83 3.33 -6.71
C LYS A 3 -4.95 2.16 -6.29
N ILE A 4 -5.33 1.51 -5.21
CA ILE A 4 -4.63 0.37 -4.65
C ILE A 4 -5.49 -0.87 -4.87
N PHE A 5 -4.91 -1.92 -5.44
CA PHE A 5 -5.63 -3.09 -5.92
C PHE A 5 -5.37 -4.36 -5.14
N LYS A 6 -4.44 -4.33 -4.22
CA LYS A 6 -4.09 -5.54 -3.49
C LYS A 6 -4.69 -5.54 -2.10
N TYR A 7 -5.62 -6.42 -1.90
CA TYR A 7 -6.26 -6.67 -0.62
C TYR A 7 -5.96 -8.11 -0.18
N SER A 8 -4.73 -8.38 0.12
CA SER A 8 -4.30 -9.74 0.44
C SER A 8 -4.73 -10.24 1.82
N LYS A 9 -5.33 -9.37 2.62
CA LYS A 9 -5.64 -9.69 4.02
C LYS A 9 -7.12 -9.70 4.36
N PHE A 10 -7.95 -9.91 3.37
CA PHE A 10 -9.39 -9.90 3.57
C PHE A 10 -9.88 -11.00 4.52
N LEU A 11 -9.24 -12.15 4.50
CA LEU A 11 -9.57 -13.27 5.38
C LEU A 11 -9.26 -13.01 6.86
N LEU A 12 -8.28 -12.16 7.16
CA LEU A 12 -7.95 -11.74 8.52
C LEU A 12 -8.99 -10.82 9.12
N PHE A 13 -9.74 -10.12 8.30
CA PHE A 13 -10.77 -9.20 8.75
C PHE A 13 -11.94 -9.92 9.43
N LEU A 14 -12.32 -11.08 8.94
CA LEU A 14 -13.39 -11.90 9.55
C LEU A 14 -13.01 -12.42 10.93
N PHE A 15 -11.75 -12.65 11.18
CA PHE A 15 -11.24 -13.08 12.47
C PHE A 15 -11.29 -11.99 13.54
N PHE A 16 -11.10 -10.75 13.14
CA PHE A 16 -11.14 -9.60 14.04
C PHE A 16 -12.53 -9.27 14.58
N LEU A 17 -13.57 -9.64 13.89
CA LEU A 17 -14.94 -9.43 14.35
C LEU A 17 -15.28 -10.17 15.65
N HIS A 18 -14.58 -11.24 15.96
CA HIS A 18 -14.77 -11.99 17.18
C HIS A 18 -13.91 -11.51 18.36
N CYS A 19 -12.84 -10.79 18.09
CA CYS A 19 -11.95 -10.26 19.11
C CYS A 19 -12.13 -8.76 19.36
N GLY A 20 -12.96 -8.10 18.58
CA GLY A 20 -13.04 -6.64 18.52
C GLY A 20 -13.71 -5.96 19.70
N TRP A 21 -14.07 -6.70 20.76
CA TRP A 21 -14.85 -6.09 21.81
C TRP A 21 -14.01 -5.61 23.00
N SER A 22 -12.81 -6.06 23.13
CA SER A 22 -12.16 -6.01 24.46
C SER A 22 -11.26 -4.81 24.73
N SER A 23 -11.02 -3.87 23.84
CA SER A 23 -10.28 -2.66 24.24
C SER A 23 -10.29 -1.56 23.19
N THR A 24 -11.22 -0.66 23.33
CA THR A 24 -11.25 0.60 22.58
C THR A 24 -10.12 1.56 22.94
N THR A 25 -9.54 1.44 24.11
CA THR A 25 -8.46 2.30 24.60
C THR A 25 -7.08 1.96 24.03
N ASP A 26 -6.79 0.69 23.76
CA ASP A 26 -5.50 0.29 23.21
C ASP A 26 -5.39 0.56 21.70
N LEU A 27 -6.52 0.62 21.00
CA LEU A 27 -6.57 0.94 19.57
C LEU A 27 -6.19 2.39 19.28
N ASP A 28 -6.60 3.33 20.08
CA ASP A 28 -6.29 4.75 19.88
C ASP A 28 -4.81 5.06 20.11
N ASN A 29 -4.18 4.37 21.02
CA ASN A 29 -2.78 4.58 21.35
C ASN A 29 -1.82 3.88 20.37
N SER A 30 -2.24 2.77 19.76
CA SER A 30 -1.45 2.06 18.78
C SER A 30 -1.49 2.69 17.38
N THR A 31 -2.57 3.36 17.03
CA THR A 31 -2.74 4.01 15.73
C THR A 31 -2.05 5.37 15.63
N SER A 32 -1.79 6.04 16.75
CA SER A 32 -1.14 7.35 16.76
C SER A 32 0.29 7.34 16.24
N HIS A 33 0.94 6.18 16.23
CA HIS A 33 2.31 5.99 15.75
C HIS A 33 2.40 5.37 14.35
N LEU A 34 1.26 5.07 13.75
CA LEU A 34 1.23 4.56 12.39
C LEU A 34 1.29 5.70 11.39
N LYS A 35 2.25 5.63 10.51
CA LYS A 35 2.40 6.56 9.39
C LYS A 35 2.33 5.82 8.07
N THR A 36 1.92 6.53 7.05
CA THR A 36 1.81 5.99 5.70
C THR A 36 2.61 6.83 4.74
N ILE A 37 3.36 6.16 3.88
CA ILE A 37 4.10 6.78 2.78
C ILE A 37 3.86 6.00 1.49
N ILE A 38 3.91 6.69 0.36
CA ILE A 38 3.74 6.09 -0.95
C ILE A 38 5.04 6.28 -1.73
N PHE A 39 5.59 5.18 -2.23
CA PHE A 39 6.79 5.16 -3.04
C PHE A 39 6.47 4.81 -4.48
N GLY A 40 6.99 5.60 -5.42
CA GLY A 40 7.10 5.22 -6.82
C GLY A 40 8.51 4.72 -7.09
N ALA A 41 8.67 3.46 -7.36
CA ALA A 41 10.00 2.85 -7.48
C ALA A 41 10.11 1.85 -8.64
N GLY A 42 9.39 2.06 -9.72
CA GLY A 42 9.38 1.14 -10.84
C GLY A 42 8.62 -0.14 -10.54
N CYS A 43 9.25 -1.29 -10.76
CA CYS A 43 8.59 -2.58 -10.52
C CYS A 43 8.17 -2.74 -9.05
N PHE A 44 6.87 -2.62 -8.79
CA PHE A 44 6.34 -2.63 -7.42
C PHE A 44 6.40 -4.01 -6.72
N TRP A 45 6.55 -5.10 -7.46
CA TRP A 45 6.60 -6.44 -6.89
C TRP A 45 7.80 -6.66 -5.96
N SER A 46 8.98 -6.27 -6.43
CA SER A 46 10.20 -6.37 -5.63
C SER A 46 10.23 -5.36 -4.48
N VAL A 47 9.70 -4.17 -4.72
CA VAL A 47 9.60 -3.11 -3.72
C VAL A 47 8.63 -3.51 -2.61
N GLU A 48 7.48 -4.06 -2.96
CA GLU A 48 6.50 -4.59 -1.99
C GLU A 48 7.14 -5.64 -1.08
N LYS A 49 7.83 -6.61 -1.69
CA LYS A 49 8.50 -7.67 -0.93
C LYS A 49 9.54 -7.10 0.04
N LYS A 50 10.34 -6.16 -0.42
CA LYS A 50 11.38 -5.55 0.40
C LYS A 50 10.80 -4.84 1.63
N PHE A 51 9.73 -4.10 1.45
CA PHE A 51 9.07 -3.43 2.57
C PHE A 51 8.36 -4.41 3.51
N GLN A 52 7.77 -5.49 3.00
CA GLN A 52 7.17 -6.53 3.83
C GLN A 52 8.17 -7.16 4.81
N GLU A 53 9.44 -7.23 4.42
CA GLU A 53 10.53 -7.77 5.22
C GLU A 53 11.20 -6.73 6.14
N THR A 54 10.78 -5.46 6.05
CA THR A 54 11.40 -4.37 6.80
C THR A 54 10.81 -4.27 8.20
N TYR A 55 11.68 -4.21 9.20
CA TYR A 55 11.28 -4.05 10.59
C TYR A 55 10.46 -2.77 10.80
N GLY A 56 9.40 -2.86 11.55
CA GLY A 56 8.52 -1.74 11.85
C GLY A 56 7.45 -1.46 10.79
N VAL A 57 7.52 -2.11 9.63
CA VAL A 57 6.47 -2.05 8.61
C VAL A 57 5.31 -2.96 9.02
N VAL A 58 4.11 -2.40 8.99
CA VAL A 58 2.88 -3.06 9.42
C VAL A 58 2.07 -3.57 8.25
N ASP A 59 2.02 -2.80 7.17
CA ASP A 59 1.25 -3.14 5.97
C ASP A 59 1.91 -2.58 4.71
N VAL A 60 1.80 -3.31 3.63
CA VAL A 60 2.32 -2.93 2.31
C VAL A 60 1.29 -3.26 1.24
N GLN A 61 0.96 -2.29 0.41
CA GLN A 61 -0.01 -2.44 -0.66
C GLN A 61 0.56 -1.90 -1.96
N SER A 62 0.56 -2.72 -3.00
CA SER A 62 0.88 -2.29 -4.37
C SER A 62 -0.32 -1.66 -5.05
N GLY A 63 -0.08 -0.68 -5.89
CA GLY A 63 -1.15 0.02 -6.61
C GLY A 63 -0.62 0.92 -7.71
N TYR A 64 -1.50 1.79 -8.17
CA TYR A 64 -1.23 2.72 -9.26
C TYR A 64 -1.62 4.14 -8.86
N ALA A 65 -0.82 5.12 -9.27
CA ALA A 65 -1.02 6.51 -8.92
C ALA A 65 -0.91 7.44 -10.14
N ASP A 66 -1.49 8.60 -10.00
CA ASP A 66 -1.37 9.75 -10.91
C ASP A 66 -1.88 9.58 -12.33
N GLY A 67 -2.53 8.49 -12.65
CA GLY A 67 -3.08 8.27 -13.98
C GLY A 67 -4.45 8.93 -14.18
N LYS A 68 -4.76 9.26 -15.42
CA LYS A 68 -6.05 9.80 -15.85
C LYS A 68 -6.53 9.09 -17.11
N ASN A 69 -7.83 8.93 -17.23
CA ASN A 69 -8.50 8.44 -18.44
C ASN A 69 -8.11 7.04 -18.92
N ILE A 70 -7.27 6.34 -18.19
CA ILE A 70 -6.84 4.98 -18.49
C ILE A 70 -7.30 4.08 -17.34
N LYS A 71 -7.87 2.94 -17.68
CA LYS A 71 -8.19 1.94 -16.67
C LYS A 71 -6.87 1.34 -16.15
N PRO A 72 -6.58 1.43 -14.85
CA PRO A 72 -5.29 1.03 -14.31
C PRO A 72 -5.20 -0.49 -14.22
N THR A 73 -4.76 -1.11 -15.30
CA THR A 73 -4.35 -2.50 -15.34
C THR A 73 -2.86 -2.57 -15.65
N TYR A 74 -2.18 -3.55 -15.10
CA TYR A 74 -0.75 -3.73 -15.35
C TYR A 74 -0.44 -3.78 -16.85
N LYS A 75 -1.22 -4.56 -17.59
CA LYS A 75 -1.05 -4.72 -19.04
C LYS A 75 -1.14 -3.39 -19.80
N GLU A 76 -2.06 -2.51 -19.43
CA GLU A 76 -2.19 -1.20 -20.07
C GLU A 76 -1.07 -0.23 -19.68
N ILE A 77 -0.66 -0.26 -18.43
CA ILE A 77 0.34 0.66 -17.91
C ILE A 77 1.72 0.40 -18.51
N ILE A 78 2.10 -0.87 -18.70
CA ILE A 78 3.40 -1.24 -19.26
C ILE A 78 3.49 -1.17 -20.79
N LYS A 79 2.40 -0.88 -21.49
CA LYS A 79 2.46 -0.74 -22.92
C LYS A 79 3.47 0.32 -23.33
N ARG A 80 4.28 -0.03 -24.34
CA ARG A 80 5.33 0.85 -24.85
C ARG A 80 4.80 2.22 -25.29
N GLU A 81 3.63 2.26 -25.88
CA GLU A 81 2.94 3.47 -26.30
C GLU A 81 2.55 4.39 -25.12
N ASN A 82 2.36 3.81 -23.94
CA ASN A 82 1.98 4.55 -22.75
C ASN A 82 3.18 5.01 -21.90
N LYS A 83 4.38 4.59 -22.24
CA LYS A 83 5.59 4.85 -21.43
C LYS A 83 5.83 6.33 -21.14
N PHE A 84 5.53 7.19 -22.10
CA PHE A 84 5.70 8.65 -21.95
C PHE A 84 4.37 9.41 -21.95
N ASN A 85 3.27 8.70 -21.79
CA ASN A 85 1.96 9.33 -21.71
C ASN A 85 1.78 9.98 -20.34
N PRO A 86 1.58 11.31 -20.26
CA PRO A 86 1.43 12.01 -18.99
C PRO A 86 0.17 11.62 -18.21
N ASN A 87 -0.77 10.95 -18.86
CA ASN A 87 -1.98 10.44 -18.23
C ASN A 87 -1.87 8.98 -17.77
N ASN A 88 -0.71 8.35 -17.99
CA ASN A 88 -0.49 6.99 -17.54
C ASN A 88 -0.32 6.94 -16.02
N TYR A 89 -0.62 5.78 -15.45
CA TYR A 89 -0.40 5.51 -14.03
C TYR A 89 1.05 5.12 -13.75
N ALA A 90 1.54 5.51 -12.60
CA ALA A 90 2.80 5.00 -12.05
C ALA A 90 2.52 3.80 -11.14
N GLU A 91 3.39 2.81 -11.17
CA GLU A 91 3.40 1.75 -10.18
C GLU A 91 3.91 2.30 -8.85
N VAL A 92 3.15 2.10 -7.77
CA VAL A 92 3.48 2.61 -6.45
C VAL A 92 3.28 1.55 -5.38
N VAL A 93 3.96 1.73 -4.27
CA VAL A 93 3.78 0.92 -3.07
C VAL A 93 3.43 1.85 -1.92
N LYS A 94 2.28 1.59 -1.30
CA LYS A 94 1.86 2.26 -0.07
C LYS A 94 2.35 1.45 1.11
N VAL A 95 3.14 2.08 1.97
CA VAL A 95 3.74 1.46 3.14
C VAL A 95 3.18 2.11 4.40
N THR A 96 2.61 1.30 5.28
CA THR A 96 2.20 1.73 6.61
C THR A 96 3.20 1.18 7.62
N TYR A 97 3.77 2.04 8.44
CA TYR A 97 4.82 1.67 9.37
C TYR A 97 4.62 2.31 10.74
N ASN A 98 5.21 1.69 11.75
CA ASN A 98 5.23 2.23 13.09
C ASN A 98 6.44 3.16 13.24
N SER A 99 6.18 4.45 13.41
CA SER A 99 7.21 5.48 13.50
C SER A 99 8.05 5.41 14.78
N ASN A 100 7.60 4.67 15.78
CA ASN A 100 8.40 4.38 16.98
C ASN A 100 9.43 3.28 16.78
N LYS A 101 9.24 2.45 15.75
CA LYS A 101 10.12 1.32 15.46
C LYS A 101 11.06 1.59 14.30
N THR A 102 10.65 2.38 13.34
CA THR A 102 11.45 2.67 12.15
C THR A 102 11.10 4.03 11.56
N SER A 103 11.99 4.56 10.77
CA SER A 103 11.79 5.75 9.94
C SER A 103 12.01 5.39 8.47
N LEU A 104 11.13 5.83 7.62
CA LEU A 104 11.22 5.61 6.18
C LEU A 104 11.36 6.94 5.44
#